data_d78d673a3c4065960ad3885e87407f66
#
_entry.id   d78d673a3c4065960ad3885e87407f66
#
_cell.length_a   1.000
_cell.length_b   1.000
_cell.length_c   1.000
_cell.angle_alpha   90.00
_cell.angle_beta   90.00
_cell.angle_gamma   90.00
#
_symmetry.space_group_name_H-M   'P 1'
#
loop_
_entity.id
_entity.type
_entity.pdbx_description
1 polymer ?
#
loop_
_entity_poly.entity_id
_entity_poly.type
_entity_poly.pdbx_seq_one_letter_code
_entity_poly.pdbx_strand_id
1 'polypeptide(L)'
;MKKYDAIIIGAGHNGLTNATYLAKAGLNTLVIEKNDYIGGAAVTRELHEGWFYSNCSYVCSMMRQSIHRDLNLTKHGLILVPYLGTVTFGDSGDTISAYHSEGPYYNELRARSPHDADAMFRLQADLNRYAQLIRKTLMRTPPDPTSFKPRDVKELIFLAKEFGALGEQEIYEYIRFFTMSAAEFLDDYFEDDLIKAAMASPGIIGTALGVYSPGSAYILSVSYTHLTLPTKRIV
;
A
#
# COMPACT_ATOMS: atom_id res chain seq x y z
N MET A 1 37.17 -21.05 8.12
CA MET A 1 36.07 -20.47 7.34
C MET A 1 35.05 -19.89 8.31
N LYS A 2 34.55 -18.66 8.07
CA LYS A 2 33.41 -18.13 8.81
C LYS A 2 32.18 -18.96 8.44
N LYS A 3 31.44 -19.45 9.43
CA LYS A 3 30.18 -20.16 9.22
C LYS A 3 29.03 -19.17 9.41
N TYR A 4 28.04 -19.21 8.54
CA TYR A 4 26.81 -18.44 8.62
C TYR A 4 25.63 -19.38 8.75
N ASP A 5 24.64 -19.00 9.57
CA ASP A 5 23.40 -19.76 9.76
C ASP A 5 22.39 -19.41 8.67
N ALA A 6 22.48 -18.16 8.13
CA ALA A 6 21.62 -17.69 7.04
C ALA A 6 22.40 -16.79 6.06
N ILE A 7 22.07 -16.91 4.81
CA ILE A 7 22.60 -16.05 3.73
C ILE A 7 21.40 -15.37 3.04
N ILE A 8 21.39 -14.05 3.02
CA ILE A 8 20.38 -13.22 2.36
C ILE A 8 20.99 -12.66 1.07
N ILE A 9 20.37 -12.94 -0.06
CA ILE A 9 20.81 -12.44 -1.36
C ILE A 9 19.97 -11.20 -1.71
N GLY A 10 20.63 -10.05 -1.79
CA GLY A 10 20.06 -8.73 -2.01
C GLY A 10 19.90 -7.92 -0.73
N ALA A 11 20.50 -6.71 -0.72
CA ALA A 11 20.39 -5.75 0.38
C ALA A 11 19.34 -4.65 0.10
N GLY A 12 18.23 -5.00 -0.55
CA GLY A 12 17.04 -4.16 -0.61
C GLY A 12 16.29 -4.14 0.73
N HIS A 13 15.28 -3.29 0.87
CA HIS A 13 14.52 -3.12 2.12
C HIS A 13 13.95 -4.45 2.68
N ASN A 14 13.49 -5.37 1.82
CA ASN A 14 13.00 -6.67 2.25
C ASN A 14 14.12 -7.58 2.78
N GLY A 15 15.24 -7.65 2.06
CA GLY A 15 16.41 -8.44 2.47
C GLY A 15 17.01 -7.93 3.77
N LEU A 16 17.16 -6.60 3.91
CA LEU A 16 17.67 -5.98 5.13
C LEU A 16 16.73 -6.21 6.32
N THR A 17 15.42 -6.10 6.13
CA THR A 17 14.44 -6.38 7.17
C THR A 17 14.54 -7.84 7.64
N ASN A 18 14.55 -8.79 6.69
CA ASN A 18 14.68 -10.21 7.01
C ASN A 18 16.00 -10.51 7.75
N ALA A 19 17.13 -10.03 7.21
CA ALA A 19 18.44 -10.20 7.83
C ALA A 19 18.48 -9.67 9.27
N THR A 20 17.86 -8.51 9.50
CA THR A 20 17.83 -7.89 10.84
C THR A 20 17.01 -8.71 11.83
N TYR A 21 15.84 -9.25 11.42
CA TYR A 21 15.06 -10.14 12.28
C TYR A 21 15.80 -11.44 12.59
N LEU A 22 16.48 -12.05 11.62
CA LEU A 22 17.30 -13.25 11.83
C LEU A 22 18.47 -12.98 12.79
N ALA A 23 19.17 -11.85 12.59
CA ALA A 23 20.25 -11.44 13.49
C ALA A 23 19.75 -11.16 14.90
N LYS A 24 18.58 -10.52 15.07
CA LYS A 24 17.93 -10.34 16.38
C LYS A 24 17.54 -11.66 17.05
N ALA A 25 17.25 -12.68 16.27
CA ALA A 25 17.01 -14.03 16.77
C ALA A 25 18.29 -14.79 17.13
N GLY A 26 19.48 -14.17 17.02
CA GLY A 26 20.77 -14.74 17.39
C GLY A 26 21.46 -15.50 16.26
N LEU A 27 20.95 -15.46 15.04
CA LEU A 27 21.56 -16.14 13.89
C LEU A 27 22.73 -15.31 13.32
N ASN A 28 23.81 -15.99 12.97
CA ASN A 28 24.94 -15.38 12.24
C ASN A 28 24.55 -15.23 10.76
N THR A 29 24.14 -14.02 10.38
CA THR A 29 23.55 -13.75 9.08
C THR A 29 24.52 -13.02 8.16
N LEU A 30 24.65 -13.49 6.91
CA LEU A 30 25.38 -12.80 5.84
C LEU A 30 24.38 -12.19 4.85
N VAL A 31 24.59 -10.93 4.49
CA VAL A 31 23.87 -10.29 3.38
C VAL A 31 24.84 -10.08 2.23
N ILE A 32 24.43 -10.48 1.02
CA ILE A 32 25.21 -10.33 -0.22
C ILE A 32 24.43 -9.42 -1.16
N GLU A 33 25.09 -8.34 -1.61
CA GLU A 33 24.53 -7.38 -2.57
C GLU A 33 25.46 -7.30 -3.80
N LYS A 34 24.86 -7.21 -4.99
CA LYS A 34 25.62 -7.11 -6.25
C LYS A 34 26.07 -5.69 -6.58
N ASN A 35 25.32 -4.69 -6.08
CA ASN A 35 25.63 -3.28 -6.29
C ASN A 35 26.63 -2.79 -5.22
N ASP A 36 27.27 -1.67 -5.48
CA ASP A 36 28.15 -0.97 -4.55
C ASP A 36 27.41 -0.14 -3.49
N TYR A 37 26.06 -0.18 -3.51
CA TYR A 37 25.17 0.49 -2.56
C TYR A 37 24.09 -0.47 -2.06
N ILE A 38 23.51 -0.18 -0.89
CA ILE A 38 22.42 -0.90 -0.26
C ILE A 38 21.13 -0.09 -0.31
N GLY A 39 19.97 -0.75 -0.18
CA GLY A 39 18.64 -0.10 -0.14
C GLY A 39 17.71 -0.56 -1.26
N GLY A 40 18.24 -1.06 -2.36
CA GLY A 40 17.44 -1.53 -3.49
C GLY A 40 16.55 -0.42 -4.07
N ALA A 41 15.25 -0.67 -4.18
CA ALA A 41 14.28 0.30 -4.68
C ALA A 41 14.02 1.49 -3.74
N ALA A 42 14.43 1.38 -2.46
CA ALA A 42 14.24 2.44 -1.46
C ALA A 42 15.42 3.43 -1.38
N VAL A 43 16.38 3.30 -2.30
CA VAL A 43 17.58 4.14 -2.28
C VAL A 43 17.31 5.54 -2.85
N THR A 44 17.88 6.54 -2.19
CA THR A 44 18.01 7.90 -2.74
C THR A 44 19.37 8.03 -3.40
N ARG A 45 19.41 8.52 -4.63
CA ARG A 45 20.64 8.67 -5.42
C ARG A 45 20.80 10.10 -5.90
N GLU A 46 22.04 10.53 -5.97
CA GLU A 46 22.43 11.74 -6.65
C GLU A 46 22.50 11.42 -8.15
N LEU A 47 21.52 11.91 -8.92
CA LEU A 47 21.46 11.69 -10.38
C LEU A 47 22.00 12.88 -11.17
N HIS A 48 22.09 14.04 -10.53
CA HIS A 48 22.71 15.25 -11.02
C HIS A 48 23.37 15.94 -9.83
N GLU A 49 24.50 16.60 -10.02
CA GLU A 49 25.26 17.24 -8.95
C GLU A 49 24.39 18.12 -8.04
N GLY A 50 24.36 17.82 -6.75
CA GLY A 50 23.54 18.49 -5.73
C GLY A 50 22.05 18.07 -5.71
N TRP A 51 21.60 17.18 -6.61
CA TRP A 51 20.20 16.77 -6.71
C TRP A 51 20.03 15.30 -6.34
N PHE A 52 19.25 15.06 -5.29
CA PHE A 52 18.99 13.74 -4.72
C PHE A 52 17.57 13.30 -4.99
N TYR A 53 17.38 12.11 -5.58
CA TYR A 53 16.08 11.56 -5.96
C TYR A 53 15.91 10.16 -5.43
N SER A 54 14.70 9.83 -4.98
CA SER A 54 14.31 8.45 -4.80
C SER A 54 14.00 7.82 -6.17
N ASN A 55 14.65 6.72 -6.50
CA ASN A 55 14.46 6.07 -7.80
C ASN A 55 13.05 5.49 -7.99
N CYS A 56 12.50 4.88 -6.91
CA CYS A 56 11.26 4.12 -7.00
C CYS A 56 10.35 4.27 -5.78
N SER A 57 10.84 4.84 -4.68
CA SER A 57 10.12 4.87 -3.40
C SER A 57 9.97 6.31 -2.91
N TYR A 58 9.08 7.05 -3.55
CA TYR A 58 8.80 8.46 -3.24
C TYR A 58 7.99 8.64 -1.94
N VAL A 59 7.27 7.60 -1.50
CA VAL A 59 6.53 7.60 -0.23
C VAL A 59 6.75 6.30 0.55
N CYS A 60 6.80 6.40 1.88
CA CYS A 60 6.89 5.26 2.79
C CYS A 60 5.48 4.90 3.28
N SER A 61 4.63 4.38 2.40
CA SER A 61 3.23 4.05 2.72
C SER A 61 3.01 2.62 3.19
N MET A 62 3.85 1.68 2.75
CA MET A 62 3.61 0.24 2.94
C MET A 62 4.39 -0.41 4.08
N MET A 63 5.31 0.32 4.72
CA MET A 63 6.07 -0.21 5.85
C MET A 63 5.17 -0.41 7.06
N ARG A 64 5.18 -1.63 7.59
CA ARG A 64 4.41 -1.97 8.80
C ARG A 64 4.98 -1.27 10.02
N GLN A 65 4.09 -0.71 10.85
CA GLN A 65 4.48 -0.11 12.13
C GLN A 65 5.19 -1.08 13.06
N SER A 66 4.84 -2.37 13.02
CA SER A 66 5.54 -3.40 13.78
C SER A 66 7.01 -3.46 13.42
N ILE A 67 7.37 -3.43 12.13
CA ILE A 67 8.76 -3.41 11.68
C ILE A 67 9.47 -2.16 12.19
N HIS A 68 8.85 -1.00 12.04
CA HIS A 68 9.40 0.26 12.52
C HIS A 68 9.71 0.22 14.03
N ARG A 69 8.74 -0.28 14.82
CA ARG A 69 8.87 -0.40 16.27
C ARG A 69 9.87 -1.49 16.68
N ASP A 70 9.74 -2.68 16.10
CA ASP A 70 10.52 -3.85 16.50
C ASP A 70 12.01 -3.67 16.18
N LEU A 71 12.32 -2.94 15.10
CA LEU A 71 13.70 -2.64 14.70
C LEU A 71 14.18 -1.27 15.20
N ASN A 72 13.38 -0.53 15.96
CA ASN A 72 13.70 0.80 16.50
C ASN A 72 14.24 1.77 15.43
N LEU A 73 13.61 1.81 14.24
CA LEU A 73 14.16 2.51 13.09
C LEU A 73 14.37 4.00 13.33
N THR A 74 13.53 4.66 14.14
CA THR A 74 13.74 6.06 14.55
C THR A 74 15.07 6.25 15.30
N LYS A 75 15.42 5.31 16.20
CA LYS A 75 16.71 5.36 16.91
C LYS A 75 17.91 5.22 15.96
N HIS A 76 17.70 4.61 14.82
CA HIS A 76 18.70 4.43 13.76
C HIS A 76 18.64 5.52 12.68
N GLY A 77 17.90 6.62 12.93
CA GLY A 77 17.89 7.80 12.07
C GLY A 77 16.77 7.85 11.04
N LEU A 78 15.81 6.92 11.04
CA LEU A 78 14.66 7.04 10.15
C LEU A 78 13.74 8.17 10.63
N ILE A 79 13.57 9.17 9.78
CA ILE A 79 12.63 10.28 9.97
C ILE A 79 11.58 10.19 8.87
N LEU A 80 10.30 10.05 9.24
CA LEU A 80 9.18 10.08 8.32
C LEU A 80 8.53 11.47 8.38
N VAL A 81 8.54 12.15 7.25
CA VAL A 81 7.94 13.48 7.12
C VAL A 81 6.62 13.34 6.36
N PRO A 82 5.48 13.84 6.89
CA PRO A 82 4.23 13.87 6.14
C PRO A 82 4.40 14.72 4.88
N TYR A 83 3.99 14.21 3.72
CA TYR A 83 3.91 15.03 2.53
C TYR A 83 2.61 15.84 2.53
N LEU A 84 2.63 17.01 1.90
CA LEU A 84 1.52 17.97 2.01
C LEU A 84 0.35 17.64 1.09
N GLY A 85 0.60 16.97 -0.01
CA GLY A 85 -0.43 16.62 -0.98
C GLY A 85 0.13 16.27 -2.35
N THR A 86 -0.76 16.01 -3.29
CA THR A 86 -0.46 15.74 -4.70
C THR A 86 -1.22 16.70 -5.59
N VAL A 87 -0.69 16.97 -6.79
CA VAL A 87 -1.38 17.71 -7.83
C VAL A 87 -1.47 16.80 -9.05
N THR A 88 -2.67 16.64 -9.58
CA THR A 88 -2.94 15.96 -10.85
C THR A 88 -3.23 17.01 -11.91
N PHE A 89 -2.58 16.90 -13.05
CA PHE A 89 -2.74 17.81 -14.19
C PHE A 89 -3.63 17.16 -15.24
N GLY A 90 -4.62 17.90 -15.71
CA GLY A 90 -5.44 17.52 -16.85
C GLY A 90 -4.84 17.99 -18.17
N ASP A 91 -5.26 17.39 -19.27
CA ASP A 91 -4.78 17.71 -20.64
C ASP A 91 -5.13 19.14 -21.06
N SER A 92 -6.21 19.72 -20.52
CA SER A 92 -6.64 21.09 -20.75
C SER A 92 -5.86 22.14 -19.94
N GLY A 93 -4.90 21.70 -19.10
CA GLY A 93 -4.12 22.55 -18.20
C GLY A 93 -4.81 22.83 -16.86
N ASP A 94 -5.98 22.25 -16.63
CA ASP A 94 -6.65 22.25 -15.34
C ASP A 94 -5.94 21.29 -14.35
N THR A 95 -6.20 21.46 -13.06
CA THR A 95 -5.54 20.69 -12.00
C THR A 95 -6.52 20.29 -10.92
N ILE A 96 -6.18 19.21 -10.21
CA ILE A 96 -6.78 18.84 -8.93
C ILE A 96 -5.68 18.66 -7.91
N SER A 97 -5.80 19.32 -6.75
CA SER A 97 -4.85 19.27 -5.66
C SER A 97 -5.43 18.48 -4.48
N ALA A 98 -4.91 17.29 -4.23
CA ALA A 98 -5.29 16.49 -3.08
C ALA A 98 -4.42 16.85 -1.88
N TYR A 99 -4.98 17.60 -0.94
CA TYR A 99 -4.32 17.99 0.31
C TYR A 99 -4.65 16.99 1.43
N HIS A 100 -3.78 16.91 2.44
CA HIS A 100 -4.04 16.12 3.65
C HIS A 100 -5.14 16.72 4.55
N SER A 101 -5.51 17.99 4.34
CA SER A 101 -6.66 18.61 5.02
C SER A 101 -7.92 18.39 4.19
N GLU A 102 -8.92 17.76 4.78
CA GLU A 102 -10.18 17.40 4.10
C GLU A 102 -10.91 18.63 3.53
N GLY A 103 -10.91 19.76 4.25
CA GLY A 103 -11.65 20.95 3.86
C GLY A 103 -11.24 21.57 2.51
N PRO A 104 -9.96 21.94 2.32
CA PRO A 104 -9.50 22.50 1.05
C PRO A 104 -9.70 21.56 -0.13
N TYR A 105 -9.41 20.26 0.06
CA TYR A 105 -9.58 19.26 -0.99
C TYR A 105 -11.07 19.10 -1.36
N TYR A 106 -11.94 18.98 -0.38
CA TYR A 106 -13.38 18.88 -0.61
C TYR A 106 -13.93 20.12 -1.36
N ASN A 107 -13.49 21.32 -0.96
CA ASN A 107 -13.92 22.54 -1.63
C ASN A 107 -13.46 22.61 -3.09
N GLU A 108 -12.27 22.14 -3.39
CA GLU A 108 -11.75 22.06 -4.76
C GLU A 108 -12.55 21.05 -5.60
N LEU A 109 -12.82 19.87 -5.07
CA LEU A 109 -13.67 18.87 -5.72
C LEU A 109 -15.09 19.43 -5.95
N ARG A 110 -15.67 20.08 -4.95
CA ARG A 110 -17.01 20.63 -5.03
C ARG A 110 -17.15 21.77 -6.04
N ALA A 111 -16.12 22.58 -6.20
CA ALA A 111 -16.09 23.63 -7.20
C ALA A 111 -16.08 23.04 -8.62
N ARG A 112 -15.53 21.83 -8.79
CA ARG A 112 -15.49 21.11 -10.07
C ARG A 112 -16.74 20.28 -10.31
N SER A 113 -17.10 19.43 -9.35
CA SER A 113 -18.30 18.57 -9.37
C SER A 113 -18.84 18.41 -7.94
N PRO A 114 -19.99 19.00 -7.59
CA PRO A 114 -20.62 18.77 -6.31
C PRO A 114 -20.98 17.32 -6.06
N HIS A 115 -21.43 16.59 -7.09
CA HIS A 115 -21.72 15.17 -7.03
C HIS A 115 -20.49 14.35 -6.62
N ASP A 116 -19.36 14.60 -7.27
CA ASP A 116 -18.11 13.84 -7.05
C ASP A 116 -17.49 14.16 -5.70
N ALA A 117 -17.64 15.40 -5.22
CA ALA A 117 -17.21 15.76 -3.87
C ALA A 117 -17.95 14.95 -2.80
N ASP A 118 -19.27 14.77 -2.94
CA ASP A 118 -20.06 13.95 -2.02
C ASP A 118 -19.77 12.45 -2.22
N ALA A 119 -19.52 12.01 -3.46
CA ALA A 119 -19.15 10.64 -3.77
C ALA A 119 -17.79 10.23 -3.18
N MET A 120 -16.87 11.17 -3.01
CA MET A 120 -15.56 10.92 -2.39
C MET A 120 -15.69 10.33 -0.98
N PHE A 121 -16.64 10.79 -0.18
CA PHE A 121 -16.87 10.22 1.17
C PHE A 121 -17.36 8.78 1.10
N ARG A 122 -18.22 8.46 0.12
CA ARG A 122 -18.71 7.08 -0.11
C ARG A 122 -17.56 6.18 -0.52
N LEU A 123 -16.74 6.61 -1.49
CA LEU A 123 -15.55 5.88 -1.92
C LEU A 123 -14.60 5.58 -0.77
N GLN A 124 -14.30 6.59 0.06
CA GLN A 124 -13.41 6.43 1.21
C GLN A 124 -13.98 5.43 2.24
N ALA A 125 -15.28 5.49 2.50
CA ALA A 125 -15.94 4.55 3.41
C ALA A 125 -15.86 3.10 2.89
N ASP A 126 -16.13 2.89 1.60
CA ASP A 126 -16.10 1.57 0.98
C ASP A 126 -14.67 1.01 0.89
N LEU A 127 -13.69 1.82 0.46
CA LEU A 127 -12.28 1.40 0.45
C LEU A 127 -11.77 1.06 1.86
N ASN A 128 -12.18 1.81 2.88
CA ASN A 128 -11.86 1.47 4.27
C ASN A 128 -12.50 0.14 4.70
N ARG A 129 -13.75 -0.11 4.31
CA ARG A 129 -14.45 -1.37 4.58
C ARG A 129 -13.73 -2.55 3.93
N TYR A 130 -13.41 -2.46 2.63
CA TYR A 130 -12.63 -3.49 1.94
C TYR A 130 -11.25 -3.71 2.56
N ALA A 131 -10.57 -2.62 2.92
CA ALA A 131 -9.27 -2.68 3.55
C ALA A 131 -9.27 -3.40 4.91
N GLN A 132 -10.37 -3.34 5.68
CA GLN A 132 -10.45 -4.02 6.98
C GLN A 132 -10.28 -5.54 6.87
N LEU A 133 -10.93 -6.18 5.89
CA LEU A 133 -10.78 -7.62 5.67
C LEU A 133 -9.37 -7.95 5.17
N ILE A 134 -8.88 -7.18 4.21
CA ILE A 134 -7.54 -7.38 3.64
C ILE A 134 -6.46 -7.28 4.73
N ARG A 135 -6.54 -6.28 5.63
CA ARG A 135 -5.59 -6.11 6.74
C ARG A 135 -5.45 -7.34 7.61
N LYS A 136 -6.54 -8.07 7.86
CA LYS A 136 -6.53 -9.29 8.67
C LYS A 136 -5.72 -10.41 8.03
N THR A 137 -5.61 -10.43 6.70
CA THR A 137 -4.91 -11.48 5.95
C THR A 137 -3.44 -11.16 5.67
N LEU A 138 -3.05 -9.88 5.63
CA LEU A 138 -1.72 -9.45 5.17
C LEU A 138 -0.52 -10.00 5.95
N MET A 139 -0.70 -10.31 7.24
CA MET A 139 0.38 -10.86 8.09
C MET A 139 0.26 -12.37 8.27
N ARG A 140 -0.61 -13.01 7.52
CA ARG A 140 -0.83 -14.46 7.60
C ARG A 140 -0.21 -15.16 6.40
N THR A 141 0.24 -16.35 6.59
CA THR A 141 0.71 -17.18 5.48
C THR A 141 -0.50 -17.76 4.76
N PRO A 142 -0.66 -17.56 3.45
CA PRO A 142 -1.75 -18.18 2.70
C PRO A 142 -1.77 -19.71 2.92
N PRO A 143 -2.93 -20.30 3.20
CA PRO A 143 -3.04 -21.76 3.34
C PRO A 143 -2.96 -22.44 1.97
N ASP A 144 -2.41 -23.64 1.95
CA ASP A 144 -2.59 -24.57 0.84
C ASP A 144 -3.95 -25.27 1.01
N PRO A 145 -4.93 -25.02 0.09
CA PRO A 145 -6.28 -25.60 0.23
C PRO A 145 -6.32 -27.12 0.04
N THR A 146 -5.25 -27.71 -0.48
CA THR A 146 -5.12 -29.15 -0.69
C THR A 146 -4.37 -29.86 0.45
N SER A 147 -3.85 -29.09 1.41
CA SER A 147 -3.05 -29.59 2.53
C SER A 147 -3.88 -29.82 3.78
N PHE A 148 -3.67 -30.97 4.42
CA PHE A 148 -4.23 -31.29 5.73
C PHE A 148 -3.28 -31.00 6.90
N LYS A 149 -2.19 -30.26 6.67
CA LYS A 149 -1.29 -29.84 7.74
C LYS A 149 -2.02 -28.94 8.74
N PRO A 150 -1.80 -29.10 10.06
CA PRO A 150 -2.50 -28.30 11.08
C PRO A 150 -2.42 -26.79 10.86
N ARG A 151 -1.30 -26.28 10.31
CA ARG A 151 -1.13 -24.87 9.96
C ARG A 151 -2.14 -24.45 8.90
N ASP A 152 -2.22 -25.20 7.80
CA ASP A 152 -3.07 -24.83 6.67
C ASP A 152 -4.55 -24.95 7.03
N VAL A 153 -4.92 -26.02 7.75
CA VAL A 153 -6.28 -26.19 8.28
C VAL A 153 -6.68 -25.03 9.20
N LYS A 154 -5.79 -24.57 10.10
CA LYS A 154 -6.04 -23.41 10.97
C LYS A 154 -6.28 -22.13 10.17
N GLU A 155 -5.48 -21.90 9.13
CA GLU A 155 -5.65 -20.70 8.26
C GLU A 155 -6.93 -20.79 7.42
N LEU A 156 -7.30 -21.95 6.92
CA LEU A 156 -8.58 -22.16 6.22
C LEU A 156 -9.78 -21.91 7.13
N ILE A 157 -9.74 -22.40 8.38
CA ILE A 157 -10.80 -22.12 9.38
C ILE A 157 -10.89 -20.63 9.68
N PHE A 158 -9.74 -19.95 9.81
CA PHE A 158 -9.74 -18.49 9.98
C PHE A 158 -10.41 -17.77 8.81
N LEU A 159 -10.02 -18.09 7.57
CA LEU A 159 -10.64 -17.50 6.38
C LEU A 159 -12.13 -17.79 6.30
N ALA A 160 -12.53 -19.06 6.54
CA ALA A 160 -13.94 -19.45 6.54
C ALA A 160 -14.75 -18.66 7.59
N LYS A 161 -14.17 -18.40 8.77
CA LYS A 161 -14.82 -17.57 9.81
C LYS A 161 -14.95 -16.11 9.37
N GLU A 162 -13.88 -15.51 8.83
CA GLU A 162 -13.89 -14.10 8.42
C GLU A 162 -14.85 -13.87 7.25
N PHE A 163 -14.84 -14.73 6.24
CA PHE A 163 -15.76 -14.64 5.11
C PHE A 163 -17.19 -15.09 5.46
N GLY A 164 -17.34 -16.10 6.32
CA GLY A 164 -18.63 -16.58 6.76
C GLY A 164 -19.36 -15.61 7.71
N ALA A 165 -18.65 -14.62 8.27
CA ALA A 165 -19.27 -13.55 9.05
C ALA A 165 -19.85 -12.43 8.17
N LEU A 166 -19.58 -12.44 6.86
CA LEU A 166 -20.10 -11.47 5.91
C LEU A 166 -21.51 -11.91 5.45
N GLY A 167 -22.38 -10.93 5.24
CA GLY A 167 -23.66 -11.16 4.57
C GLY A 167 -23.50 -11.47 3.09
N GLU A 168 -24.52 -12.04 2.47
CA GLU A 168 -24.51 -12.39 1.04
C GLU A 168 -24.19 -11.18 0.15
N GLN A 169 -24.78 -10.03 0.44
CA GLN A 169 -24.54 -8.77 -0.26
C GLN A 169 -23.08 -8.32 -0.11
N GLU A 170 -22.50 -8.43 1.08
CA GLU A 170 -21.11 -8.06 1.31
C GLU A 170 -20.13 -8.96 0.54
N ILE A 171 -20.42 -10.28 0.52
CA ILE A 171 -19.60 -11.24 -0.26
C ILE A 171 -19.65 -10.87 -1.74
N TYR A 172 -20.83 -10.57 -2.29
CA TYR A 172 -20.98 -10.13 -3.67
C TYR A 172 -20.16 -8.86 -3.96
N GLU A 173 -20.24 -7.84 -3.08
CA GLU A 173 -19.50 -6.59 -3.23
C GLU A 173 -17.98 -6.81 -3.14
N TYR A 174 -17.50 -7.68 -2.26
CA TYR A 174 -16.09 -8.06 -2.22
C TYR A 174 -15.63 -8.75 -3.49
N ILE A 175 -16.38 -9.74 -3.99
CA ILE A 175 -16.05 -10.46 -5.24
C ILE A 175 -15.99 -9.44 -6.39
N ARG A 176 -17.01 -8.58 -6.50
CA ARG A 176 -17.07 -7.53 -7.50
C ARG A 176 -15.84 -6.63 -7.43
N PHE A 177 -15.50 -6.10 -6.24
CA PHE A 177 -14.34 -5.26 -6.03
C PHE A 177 -13.02 -5.95 -6.39
N PHE A 178 -12.85 -7.23 -6.07
CA PHE A 178 -11.64 -7.97 -6.39
C PHE A 178 -11.48 -8.30 -7.88
N THR A 179 -12.56 -8.29 -8.64
CA THR A 179 -12.58 -8.70 -10.06
C THR A 179 -12.72 -7.54 -11.03
N MET A 180 -13.27 -6.40 -10.60
CA MET A 180 -13.44 -5.21 -11.44
C MET A 180 -12.11 -4.55 -11.81
N SER A 181 -12.13 -3.77 -12.88
CA SER A 181 -11.10 -2.79 -13.16
C SER A 181 -11.22 -1.56 -12.25
N ALA A 182 -10.13 -0.83 -12.05
CA ALA A 182 -10.17 0.43 -11.30
C ALA A 182 -11.08 1.46 -11.97
N ALA A 183 -11.09 1.50 -13.31
CA ALA A 183 -11.94 2.41 -14.09
C ALA A 183 -13.41 2.12 -13.83
N GLU A 184 -13.87 0.87 -14.02
CA GLU A 184 -15.26 0.47 -13.76
C GLU A 184 -15.68 0.73 -12.31
N PHE A 185 -14.79 0.47 -11.36
CA PHE A 185 -15.08 0.73 -9.94
C PHE A 185 -15.25 2.23 -9.65
N LEU A 186 -14.42 3.09 -10.25
CA LEU A 186 -14.49 4.54 -10.05
C LEU A 186 -15.66 5.17 -10.82
N ASP A 187 -16.12 4.58 -11.93
CA ASP A 187 -17.33 5.01 -12.65
C ASP A 187 -18.60 4.88 -11.80
N ASP A 188 -18.64 3.98 -10.81
CA ASP A 188 -19.75 3.89 -9.85
C ASP A 188 -19.86 5.12 -8.91
N TYR A 189 -18.80 5.92 -8.81
CA TYR A 189 -18.72 7.04 -7.87
C TYR A 189 -18.67 8.39 -8.57
N PHE A 190 -17.86 8.53 -9.63
CA PHE A 190 -17.48 9.81 -10.21
C PHE A 190 -17.96 9.98 -11.65
N GLU A 191 -18.26 11.23 -11.98
CA GLU A 191 -18.63 11.68 -13.33
C GLU A 191 -17.46 12.38 -14.03
N ASP A 192 -16.65 13.15 -13.29
CA ASP A 192 -15.53 13.94 -13.81
C ASP A 192 -14.31 13.07 -14.12
N ASP A 193 -13.83 13.13 -15.35
CA ASP A 193 -12.73 12.29 -15.82
C ASP A 193 -11.39 12.60 -15.14
N LEU A 194 -11.14 13.87 -14.76
CA LEU A 194 -9.90 14.23 -14.08
C LEU A 194 -9.91 13.72 -12.63
N ILE A 195 -11.06 13.74 -11.95
CA ILE A 195 -11.23 13.15 -10.62
C ILE A 195 -11.01 11.65 -10.71
N LYS A 196 -11.61 10.97 -11.70
CA LYS A 196 -11.40 9.54 -11.95
C LYS A 196 -9.92 9.22 -12.20
N ALA A 197 -9.25 9.98 -13.05
CA ALA A 197 -7.84 9.79 -13.36
C ALA A 197 -6.94 9.97 -12.11
N ALA A 198 -7.21 11.01 -11.31
CA ALA A 198 -6.50 11.23 -10.04
C ALA A 198 -6.68 10.05 -9.07
N MET A 199 -7.90 9.52 -8.95
CA MET A 199 -8.23 8.40 -8.06
C MET A 199 -7.78 7.05 -8.62
N ALA A 200 -7.65 6.88 -9.94
CA ALA A 200 -7.18 5.65 -10.57
C ALA A 200 -5.66 5.44 -10.43
N SER A 201 -4.89 6.51 -10.28
CA SER A 201 -3.43 6.46 -10.19
C SER A 201 -2.90 5.45 -9.16
N PRO A 202 -3.44 5.34 -7.92
CA PRO A 202 -3.03 4.29 -6.99
C PRO A 202 -3.32 2.86 -7.47
N GLY A 203 -4.27 2.66 -8.37
CA GLY A 203 -4.68 1.35 -8.89
C GLY A 203 -3.67 0.66 -9.80
N ILE A 204 -2.62 1.36 -10.22
CA ILE A 204 -1.55 0.82 -11.08
C ILE A 204 -0.20 0.75 -10.38
N ILE A 205 -0.10 1.15 -9.12
CA ILE A 205 1.16 1.18 -8.40
C ILE A 205 1.59 -0.24 -8.01
N GLY A 206 2.79 -0.63 -8.43
CA GLY A 206 3.38 -1.92 -8.07
C GLY A 206 2.79 -3.13 -8.81
N THR A 207 2.07 -2.90 -9.89
CA THR A 207 1.49 -3.95 -10.73
C THR A 207 1.82 -3.71 -12.22
N ALA A 208 1.72 -4.77 -13.02
CA ALA A 208 1.79 -4.67 -14.48
C ALA A 208 0.39 -4.47 -15.14
N LEU A 209 -0.63 -4.23 -14.32
CA LEU A 209 -2.00 -3.99 -14.78
C LEU A 209 -2.20 -2.51 -15.13
N GLY A 210 -3.05 -2.23 -16.11
CA GLY A 210 -3.59 -0.90 -16.39
C GLY A 210 -4.89 -0.67 -15.62
N VAL A 211 -5.38 0.58 -15.61
CA VAL A 211 -6.62 0.95 -14.90
C VAL A 211 -7.87 0.26 -15.42
N TYR A 212 -7.86 -0.22 -16.68
CA TYR A 212 -8.94 -1.00 -17.29
C TYR A 212 -8.75 -2.52 -17.17
N SER A 213 -7.67 -2.97 -16.54
CA SER A 213 -7.43 -4.41 -16.36
C SER A 213 -8.30 -4.97 -15.24
N PRO A 214 -8.97 -6.12 -15.42
CA PRO A 214 -9.70 -6.80 -14.35
C PRO A 214 -8.80 -7.01 -13.12
N GLY A 215 -9.34 -6.79 -11.93
CA GLY A 215 -8.63 -6.91 -10.66
C GLY A 215 -7.82 -5.66 -10.26
N SER A 216 -7.73 -4.63 -11.10
CA SER A 216 -7.00 -3.41 -10.74
C SER A 216 -7.72 -2.56 -9.67
N ALA A 217 -9.05 -2.71 -9.50
CA ALA A 217 -9.78 -2.07 -8.40
C ALA A 217 -9.24 -2.49 -7.02
N TYR A 218 -8.84 -3.74 -6.84
CA TYR A 218 -8.23 -4.23 -5.61
C TYR A 218 -6.99 -3.41 -5.22
N ILE A 219 -6.18 -2.99 -6.20
CA ILE A 219 -4.96 -2.22 -5.96
C ILE A 219 -5.27 -0.86 -5.31
N LEU A 220 -6.41 -0.24 -5.62
CA LEU A 220 -6.85 1.00 -4.97
C LEU A 220 -6.90 0.86 -3.44
N SER A 221 -7.31 -0.32 -2.94
CA SER A 221 -7.36 -0.58 -1.50
C SER A 221 -6.01 -0.67 -0.83
N VAL A 222 -4.92 -0.89 -1.57
CA VAL A 222 -3.57 -1.05 -1.00
C VAL A 222 -3.18 0.18 -0.20
N SER A 223 -3.42 1.38 -0.71
CA SER A 223 -3.19 2.63 0.01
C SER A 223 -3.98 2.67 1.32
N TYR A 224 -5.23 2.24 1.32
CA TYR A 224 -6.09 2.21 2.51
C TYR A 224 -5.73 1.09 3.48
N THR A 225 -5.18 -0.04 3.01
CA THR A 225 -4.72 -1.13 3.90
C THR A 225 -3.46 -0.78 4.67
N HIS A 226 -2.62 0.09 4.11
CA HIS A 226 -1.33 0.44 4.67
C HIS A 226 -1.30 1.83 5.31
N LEU A 227 -2.09 2.81 4.79
CA LEU A 227 -2.13 4.20 5.25
C LEU A 227 -2.90 4.45 6.55
N THR A 228 -3.51 3.47 7.18
CA THR A 228 -4.05 3.63 8.53
C THR A 228 -2.96 3.59 9.58
N LEU A 229 -1.96 4.39 9.40
CA LEU A 229 -1.27 5.01 10.51
C LEU A 229 -2.25 6.01 11.11
N PRO A 230 -2.48 6.02 12.43
CA PRO A 230 -3.15 7.14 13.03
C PRO A 230 -2.32 8.37 12.69
N THR A 231 -2.81 9.19 11.77
CA THR A 231 -2.27 10.51 11.46
C THR A 231 -2.42 11.48 12.64
N LYS A 232 -2.83 10.98 13.80
CA LYS A 232 -2.90 11.70 15.05
C LYS A 232 -1.77 11.26 15.95
N ARG A 233 -0.76 12.13 16.04
CA ARG A 233 0.39 12.16 16.96
C ARG A 233 1.60 11.34 16.54
N ILE A 234 2.46 11.98 15.76
CA ILE A 234 3.88 12.01 16.10
C ILE A 234 4.24 13.50 16.20
N VAL A 235 4.25 14.00 17.40
CA VAL A 235 4.97 15.20 17.81
C VAL A 235 6.24 14.69 18.42
#